data_40fff19b5da653aa8052bb8bcd5d647c
#
_entry.id   40fff19b5da653aa8052bb8bcd5d647c
#
_cell.length_a   1.000
_cell.length_b   1.000
_cell.length_c   1.000
_cell.angle_alpha   90.00
_cell.angle_beta   90.00
_cell.angle_gamma   90.00
#
_symmetry.space_group_name_H-M   'P 1'
#
loop_
_entity.id
_entity.type
_entity.pdbx_description
1 polymer ?
#
loop_
_entity_poly.entity_id
_entity_poly.type
_entity_poly.pdbx_seq_one_letter_code
_entity_poly.pdbx_strand_id
1 'polypeptide(L)'
;GTMPDIASITEAAHANGTRVAVDGVHRTPHVKVDIGEIGCDVYATSSYKWYGPHAGVLWMASDLLADLPAYKIRPAPSEGAGRWQYGTPSWETLAGIEAAGKFLLDVGMENVSSHEQERFKRLLLGLHEIPKARVVGVTGPDDVIDRAPTLMFLVEGFSPENVAKHLAEAKVAVWDGHNYAVDAMEPLGLHLEQGAVRAGVTAYITDADVDRLLEAVSSL
;
A
#
# COMPACT_ATOMS: atom_id res chain seq x y z
N GLY A 1 -4.46 -3.02 5.02
CA GLY A 1 -3.39 -3.91 4.53
C GLY A 1 -3.90 -5.22 3.90
N THR A 2 -5.20 -5.53 3.99
CA THR A 2 -5.78 -6.74 3.37
C THR A 2 -5.58 -6.70 1.86
N MET A 3 -5.08 -7.78 1.28
CA MET A 3 -4.90 -7.95 -0.16
C MET A 3 -6.00 -8.89 -0.68
N PRO A 4 -6.93 -8.41 -1.53
CA PRO A 4 -7.90 -9.28 -2.18
C PRO A 4 -7.22 -10.18 -3.23
N ASP A 5 -7.83 -11.33 -3.51
CA ASP A 5 -7.41 -12.21 -4.62
C ASP A 5 -7.78 -11.57 -5.96
N ILE A 6 -6.90 -10.69 -6.44
CA ILE A 6 -7.11 -9.94 -7.67
C ILE A 6 -7.11 -10.84 -8.91
N ALA A 7 -6.36 -11.95 -8.91
CA ALA A 7 -6.34 -12.87 -10.05
C ALA A 7 -7.72 -13.50 -10.26
N SER A 8 -8.31 -14.06 -9.20
CA SER A 8 -9.68 -14.63 -9.27
C SER A 8 -10.75 -13.58 -9.61
N ILE A 9 -10.63 -12.36 -9.07
CA ILE A 9 -11.53 -11.25 -9.39
C ILE A 9 -11.40 -10.89 -10.88
N THR A 10 -10.19 -10.84 -11.41
CA THR A 10 -9.90 -10.52 -12.81
C THR A 10 -10.47 -11.59 -13.72
N GLU A 11 -10.27 -12.88 -13.43
CA GLU A 11 -10.83 -13.99 -14.19
C GLU A 11 -12.36 -13.91 -14.25
N ALA A 12 -13.01 -13.70 -13.11
CA ALA A 12 -14.47 -13.57 -13.05
C ALA A 12 -15.00 -12.34 -13.83
N ALA A 13 -14.29 -11.22 -13.80
CA ALA A 13 -14.62 -10.02 -14.55
C ALA A 13 -14.50 -10.25 -16.07
N HIS A 14 -13.37 -10.83 -16.49
CA HIS A 14 -13.12 -11.12 -17.91
C HIS A 14 -14.11 -12.13 -18.49
N ALA A 15 -14.55 -13.12 -17.71
CA ALA A 15 -15.61 -14.05 -18.13
C ALA A 15 -16.92 -13.34 -18.49
N ASN A 16 -17.13 -12.13 -17.99
CA ASN A 16 -18.30 -11.28 -18.28
C ASN A 16 -17.96 -10.10 -19.22
N GLY A 17 -16.79 -10.09 -19.85
CA GLY A 17 -16.36 -9.03 -20.76
C GLY A 17 -16.03 -7.70 -20.05
N THR A 18 -15.80 -7.72 -18.73
CA THR A 18 -15.48 -6.53 -17.93
C THR A 18 -13.97 -6.38 -17.80
N ARG A 19 -13.44 -5.19 -18.05
CA ARG A 19 -12.04 -4.84 -17.85
C ARG A 19 -11.74 -4.56 -16.37
N VAL A 20 -10.52 -4.85 -15.93
CA VAL A 20 -10.08 -4.69 -14.54
C VAL A 20 -8.94 -3.70 -14.43
N ALA A 21 -9.16 -2.63 -13.66
CA ALA A 21 -8.12 -1.68 -13.26
C ALA A 21 -7.78 -1.88 -11.78
N VAL A 22 -6.49 -2.06 -11.49
CA VAL A 22 -5.97 -2.29 -10.13
C VAL A 22 -5.25 -1.03 -9.64
N ASP A 23 -5.68 -0.51 -8.50
CA ASP A 23 -4.88 0.40 -7.70
C ASP A 23 -3.88 -0.40 -6.86
N GLY A 24 -2.65 -0.52 -7.36
CA GLY A 24 -1.56 -1.21 -6.71
C GLY A 24 -0.65 -0.31 -5.87
N VAL A 25 -1.06 0.93 -5.64
CA VAL A 25 -0.22 1.95 -4.98
C VAL A 25 0.31 1.51 -3.62
N HIS A 26 -0.50 0.81 -2.84
CA HIS A 26 -0.07 0.30 -1.54
C HIS A 26 0.63 -1.07 -1.62
N ARG A 27 0.27 -1.89 -2.60
CA ARG A 27 0.84 -3.25 -2.77
C ARG A 27 2.27 -3.24 -3.29
N THR A 28 2.55 -2.38 -4.28
CA THR A 28 3.80 -2.39 -5.07
C THR A 28 5.09 -2.33 -4.23
N PRO A 29 5.22 -1.54 -3.15
CA PRO A 29 6.43 -1.50 -2.35
C PRO A 29 6.68 -2.75 -1.50
N HIS A 30 5.67 -3.59 -1.26
CA HIS A 30 5.70 -4.65 -0.25
C HIS A 30 5.80 -6.07 -0.80
N VAL A 31 5.29 -6.30 -2.00
CA VAL A 31 5.29 -7.62 -2.61
C VAL A 31 5.62 -7.55 -4.08
N LYS A 32 6.20 -8.63 -4.63
CA LYS A 32 6.43 -8.75 -6.05
C LYS A 32 5.13 -8.57 -6.83
N VAL A 33 5.19 -7.74 -7.86
CA VAL A 33 4.09 -7.52 -8.81
C VAL A 33 4.43 -8.23 -10.11
N ASP A 34 3.64 -9.23 -10.45
CA ASP A 34 3.65 -9.88 -11.75
C ASP A 34 2.31 -9.64 -12.43
N ILE A 35 2.32 -8.82 -13.46
CA ILE A 35 1.09 -8.45 -14.19
C ILE A 35 0.50 -9.66 -14.94
N GLY A 36 1.35 -10.58 -15.39
CA GLY A 36 0.89 -11.80 -16.06
C GLY A 36 0.09 -12.72 -15.12
N GLU A 37 0.52 -12.83 -13.86
CA GLU A 37 -0.17 -13.60 -12.82
C GLU A 37 -1.46 -12.89 -12.35
N ILE A 38 -1.42 -11.56 -12.22
CA ILE A 38 -2.60 -10.75 -11.83
C ILE A 38 -3.65 -10.74 -12.95
N GLY A 39 -3.22 -10.70 -14.20
CA GLY A 39 -4.08 -10.71 -15.39
C GLY A 39 -4.86 -9.43 -15.64
N CYS A 40 -4.70 -8.35 -14.88
CA CYS A 40 -5.45 -7.11 -15.01
C CYS A 40 -5.14 -6.35 -16.30
N ASP A 41 -6.05 -5.46 -16.71
CA ASP A 41 -5.92 -4.63 -17.91
C ASP A 41 -5.19 -3.32 -17.64
N VAL A 42 -5.27 -2.81 -16.42
CA VAL A 42 -4.61 -1.58 -15.97
C VAL A 42 -4.06 -1.79 -14.57
N TYR A 43 -2.84 -1.32 -14.32
CA TYR A 43 -2.23 -1.33 -13.00
C TYR A 43 -1.60 0.03 -12.70
N ALA A 44 -2.05 0.68 -11.62
CA ALA A 44 -1.56 1.98 -11.20
C ALA A 44 -0.69 1.88 -9.95
N THR A 45 0.39 2.65 -9.89
CA THR A 45 1.23 2.78 -8.70
C THR A 45 1.84 4.17 -8.60
N SER A 46 2.38 4.51 -7.43
CA SER A 46 3.01 5.79 -7.14
C SER A 46 4.46 5.56 -6.73
N SER A 47 5.40 6.07 -7.53
CA SER A 47 6.83 5.81 -7.34
C SER A 47 7.37 6.27 -5.99
N TYR A 48 6.83 7.34 -5.39
CA TYR A 48 7.27 7.82 -4.08
C TYR A 48 7.01 6.83 -2.93
N LYS A 49 6.11 5.84 -3.13
CA LYS A 49 5.87 4.79 -2.13
C LYS A 49 6.84 3.62 -2.24
N TRP A 50 7.58 3.53 -3.34
CA TRP A 50 8.63 2.55 -3.57
C TRP A 50 9.98 3.21 -3.88
N TYR A 51 10.33 4.24 -3.06
CA TYR A 51 11.61 4.94 -2.99
C TYR A 51 11.93 5.86 -4.18
N GLY A 52 10.97 6.12 -5.06
CA GLY A 52 11.12 7.01 -6.20
C GLY A 52 10.61 8.44 -5.95
N PRO A 53 10.65 9.30 -6.98
CA PRO A 53 10.11 10.65 -6.91
C PRO A 53 8.57 10.67 -6.88
N HIS A 54 7.97 11.84 -6.61
CA HIS A 54 6.52 12.04 -6.63
C HIS A 54 5.98 11.97 -8.07
N ALA A 55 5.66 10.76 -8.50
CA ALA A 55 5.04 10.50 -9.81
C ALA A 55 4.12 9.28 -9.74
N GLY A 56 3.10 9.28 -10.59
CA GLY A 56 2.29 8.12 -10.91
C GLY A 56 2.92 7.30 -12.02
N VAL A 57 2.82 5.98 -11.92
CA VAL A 57 3.20 5.04 -12.98
C VAL A 57 1.97 4.19 -13.30
N LEU A 58 1.61 4.14 -14.58
CA LEU A 58 0.49 3.38 -15.09
C LEU A 58 0.98 2.35 -16.10
N TRP A 59 0.71 1.09 -15.84
CA TRP A 59 0.78 0.04 -16.82
C TRP A 59 -0.61 -0.20 -17.44
N MET A 60 -0.66 -0.46 -18.73
CA MET A 60 -1.90 -0.77 -19.45
C MET A 60 -1.65 -1.88 -20.47
N ALA A 61 -2.58 -2.82 -20.60
CA ALA A 61 -2.57 -3.87 -21.61
C ALA A 61 -2.51 -3.28 -23.02
N SER A 62 -1.76 -3.91 -23.92
CA SER A 62 -1.45 -3.33 -25.23
C SER A 62 -2.69 -3.14 -26.12
N ASP A 63 -3.66 -4.07 -26.05
CA ASP A 63 -4.93 -3.98 -26.77
C ASP A 63 -5.74 -2.78 -26.25
N LEU A 64 -5.88 -2.65 -24.95
CA LEU A 64 -6.60 -1.54 -24.33
C LEU A 64 -5.90 -0.20 -24.61
N LEU A 65 -4.57 -0.16 -24.56
CA LEU A 65 -3.77 1.01 -24.89
C LEU A 65 -4.02 1.48 -26.35
N ALA A 66 -4.23 0.53 -27.27
CA ALA A 66 -4.50 0.82 -28.68
C ALA A 66 -5.94 1.28 -28.91
N ASP A 67 -6.92 0.67 -28.25
CA ASP A 67 -8.34 0.85 -28.50
C ASP A 67 -8.92 2.11 -27.86
N LEU A 68 -8.43 2.49 -26.67
CA LEU A 68 -8.95 3.65 -25.96
C LEU A 68 -8.65 4.98 -26.70
N PRO A 69 -9.62 5.90 -26.77
CA PRO A 69 -9.41 7.21 -27.38
C PRO A 69 -8.48 8.07 -26.50
N ALA A 70 -7.32 8.44 -27.04
CA ALA A 70 -6.42 9.39 -26.37
C ALA A 70 -6.78 10.83 -26.75
N TYR A 71 -7.08 11.65 -25.75
CA TYR A 71 -7.27 13.10 -25.94
C TYR A 71 -5.91 13.78 -26.09
N LYS A 72 -5.42 13.84 -27.33
CA LYS A 72 -4.07 14.31 -27.64
C LYS A 72 -4.07 15.43 -28.69
N ILE A 73 -3.00 16.21 -28.72
CA ILE A 73 -2.75 17.17 -29.79
C ILE A 73 -2.35 16.46 -31.09
N ARG A 74 -2.62 17.06 -32.23
CA ARG A 74 -2.38 16.45 -33.56
C ARG A 74 -0.96 15.93 -33.78
N PRO A 75 0.12 16.65 -33.40
CA PRO A 75 1.49 16.18 -33.59
C PRO A 75 1.94 15.07 -32.61
N ALA A 76 1.18 14.76 -31.56
CA ALA A 76 1.55 13.69 -30.63
C ALA A 76 1.52 12.32 -31.34
N PRO A 77 2.34 11.35 -30.92
CA PRO A 77 2.36 10.01 -31.46
C PRO A 77 0.97 9.37 -31.53
N SER A 78 0.73 8.52 -32.50
CA SER A 78 -0.56 7.83 -32.66
C SER A 78 -0.58 6.43 -32.07
N GLU A 79 0.59 5.90 -31.69
CA GLU A 79 0.77 4.55 -31.19
C GLU A 79 1.56 4.52 -29.87
N GLY A 80 1.42 3.43 -29.12
CA GLY A 80 2.14 3.18 -27.89
C GLY A 80 1.82 4.16 -26.76
N ALA A 81 2.61 4.13 -25.70
CA ALA A 81 2.44 4.99 -24.53
C ALA A 81 2.60 6.49 -24.85
N GLY A 82 3.36 6.83 -25.90
CA GLY A 82 3.58 8.22 -26.29
C GLY A 82 2.31 8.97 -26.70
N ARG A 83 1.26 8.27 -27.14
CA ARG A 83 -0.05 8.89 -27.47
C ARG A 83 -0.77 9.47 -26.22
N TRP A 84 -0.35 9.08 -25.01
CA TRP A 84 -0.92 9.49 -23.74
C TRP A 84 -0.10 10.57 -23.02
N GLN A 85 0.99 11.03 -23.64
CA GLN A 85 1.86 12.06 -23.07
C GLN A 85 1.48 13.44 -23.60
N TYR A 86 1.49 14.45 -22.72
CA TYR A 86 1.05 15.81 -23.01
C TYR A 86 2.19 16.83 -23.14
N GLY A 87 3.31 16.45 -23.64
CA GLY A 87 4.43 17.37 -23.84
C GLY A 87 5.76 16.78 -23.40
N THR A 88 6.73 17.63 -23.10
CA THR A 88 8.07 17.19 -22.70
C THR A 88 8.01 16.45 -21.35
N PRO A 89 8.45 15.20 -21.30
CA PRO A 89 8.53 14.46 -20.01
C PRO A 89 9.52 15.11 -19.05
N SER A 90 9.27 14.95 -17.74
CA SER A 90 10.26 15.23 -16.70
C SER A 90 11.32 14.12 -16.68
N TRP A 91 12.41 14.33 -17.42
CA TRP A 91 13.48 13.33 -17.57
C TRP A 91 14.15 12.98 -16.25
N GLU A 92 14.33 13.96 -15.36
CA GLU A 92 14.83 13.78 -14.01
C GLU A 92 13.92 12.86 -13.16
N THR A 93 12.62 13.02 -13.31
CA THR A 93 11.63 12.14 -12.65
C THR A 93 11.69 10.72 -13.20
N LEU A 94 11.77 10.56 -14.52
CA LEU A 94 11.89 9.24 -15.15
C LEU A 94 13.18 8.53 -14.74
N ALA A 95 14.30 9.23 -14.68
CA ALA A 95 15.57 8.69 -14.19
C ALA A 95 15.49 8.26 -12.73
N GLY A 96 14.79 9.05 -11.88
CA GLY A 96 14.54 8.68 -10.49
C GLY A 96 13.65 7.45 -10.33
N ILE A 97 12.62 7.30 -11.17
CA ILE A 97 11.75 6.11 -11.22
C ILE A 97 12.58 4.87 -11.62
N GLU A 98 13.40 4.98 -12.66
CA GLU A 98 14.27 3.90 -13.11
C GLU A 98 15.25 3.46 -12.01
N ALA A 99 15.88 4.42 -11.34
CA ALA A 99 16.82 4.14 -10.25
C ALA A 99 16.15 3.43 -9.07
N ALA A 100 14.93 3.87 -8.68
CA ALA A 100 14.16 3.24 -7.62
C ALA A 100 13.76 1.80 -7.98
N GLY A 101 13.31 1.58 -9.21
CA GLY A 101 12.99 0.24 -9.70
C GLY A 101 14.21 -0.69 -9.70
N LYS A 102 15.35 -0.24 -10.18
CA LYS A 102 16.62 -0.99 -10.13
C LYS A 102 17.02 -1.31 -8.70
N PHE A 103 16.95 -0.35 -7.79
CA PHE A 103 17.25 -0.57 -6.38
C PHE A 103 16.42 -1.71 -5.78
N LEU A 104 15.09 -1.70 -6.00
CA LEU A 104 14.22 -2.76 -5.51
C LEU A 104 14.51 -4.13 -6.14
N LEU A 105 14.84 -4.17 -7.44
CA LEU A 105 15.24 -5.41 -8.11
C LEU A 105 16.56 -5.94 -7.56
N ASP A 106 17.53 -5.08 -7.27
CA ASP A 106 18.82 -5.45 -6.72
C ASP A 106 18.71 -5.96 -5.26
N VAL A 107 17.85 -5.35 -4.45
CA VAL A 107 17.52 -5.83 -3.09
C VAL A 107 16.77 -7.17 -3.16
N GLY A 108 15.91 -7.34 -4.14
CA GLY A 108 15.02 -8.48 -4.32
C GLY A 108 13.70 -8.30 -3.54
N MET A 109 12.59 -8.33 -4.26
CA MET A 109 11.26 -8.11 -3.66
C MET A 109 10.86 -9.22 -2.68
N GLU A 110 11.36 -10.44 -2.85
CA GLU A 110 11.19 -11.54 -1.91
C GLU A 110 11.89 -11.25 -0.56
N ASN A 111 13.08 -10.64 -0.60
CA ASN A 111 13.79 -10.23 0.62
C ASN A 111 13.04 -9.10 1.34
N VAL A 112 12.55 -8.09 0.59
CA VAL A 112 11.73 -7.01 1.14
C VAL A 112 10.49 -7.58 1.82
N SER A 113 9.73 -8.41 1.10
CA SER A 113 8.50 -9.01 1.62
C SER A 113 8.75 -9.86 2.87
N SER A 114 9.75 -10.74 2.84
CA SER A 114 10.09 -11.59 4.00
C SER A 114 10.47 -10.76 5.22
N HIS A 115 11.34 -9.76 5.04
CA HIS A 115 11.76 -8.85 6.11
C HIS A 115 10.58 -8.11 6.74
N GLU A 116 9.69 -7.57 5.91
CA GLU A 116 8.53 -6.81 6.36
C GLU A 116 7.49 -7.72 7.04
N GLN A 117 7.23 -8.91 6.51
CA GLN A 117 6.26 -9.85 7.08
C GLN A 117 6.67 -10.37 8.47
N GLU A 118 7.95 -10.63 8.71
CA GLU A 118 8.46 -11.03 10.02
C GLU A 118 8.16 -9.95 11.08
N ARG A 119 8.44 -8.69 10.77
CA ARG A 119 8.22 -7.56 11.67
C ARG A 119 6.77 -7.19 11.81
N PHE A 120 6.01 -7.32 10.75
CA PHE A 120 4.57 -7.13 10.77
C PHE A 120 3.87 -8.18 11.65
N LYS A 121 4.28 -9.44 11.54
CA LYS A 121 3.80 -10.51 12.43
C LYS A 121 4.13 -10.22 13.90
N ARG A 122 5.36 -9.77 14.17
CA ARG A 122 5.76 -9.32 15.52
C ARG A 122 4.88 -8.18 16.03
N LEU A 123 4.63 -7.16 15.21
CA LEU A 123 3.75 -6.03 15.55
C LEU A 123 2.32 -6.49 15.83
N LEU A 124 1.76 -7.31 14.94
CA LEU A 124 0.38 -7.80 15.08
C LEU A 124 0.20 -8.64 16.35
N LEU A 125 1.07 -9.61 16.58
CA LEU A 125 1.01 -10.46 17.77
C LEU A 125 1.27 -9.65 19.05
N GLY A 126 2.24 -8.74 19.04
CA GLY A 126 2.52 -7.88 20.19
C GLY A 126 1.33 -6.98 20.56
N LEU A 127 0.62 -6.43 19.58
CA LEU A 127 -0.60 -5.66 19.86
C LEU A 127 -1.72 -6.55 20.46
N HIS A 128 -1.84 -7.81 20.06
CA HIS A 128 -2.82 -8.73 20.64
C HIS A 128 -2.53 -9.08 22.10
N GLU A 129 -1.26 -9.04 22.53
CA GLU A 129 -0.87 -9.27 23.93
C GLU A 129 -1.15 -8.06 24.84
N ILE A 130 -1.46 -6.89 24.27
CA ILE A 130 -1.78 -5.68 25.04
C ILE A 130 -3.30 -5.63 25.28
N PRO A 131 -3.79 -5.81 26.52
CA PRO A 131 -5.22 -5.95 26.79
C PRO A 131 -6.10 -4.77 26.32
N LYS A 132 -5.53 -3.57 26.32
CA LYS A 132 -6.24 -2.35 25.88
C LYS A 132 -6.18 -2.12 24.36
N ALA A 133 -5.33 -2.84 23.63
CA ALA A 133 -5.18 -2.68 22.20
C ALA A 133 -6.18 -3.56 21.43
N ARG A 134 -6.81 -3.00 20.43
CA ARG A 134 -7.71 -3.73 19.52
C ARG A 134 -7.32 -3.46 18.07
N VAL A 135 -6.80 -4.46 17.39
CA VAL A 135 -6.51 -4.39 15.96
C VAL A 135 -7.81 -4.46 15.16
N VAL A 136 -7.89 -3.69 14.07
CA VAL A 136 -9.07 -3.56 13.22
C VAL A 136 -8.88 -4.35 11.91
N GLY A 137 -9.94 -5.02 11.47
CA GLY A 137 -9.98 -5.78 10.21
C GLY A 137 -9.57 -7.24 10.39
N VAL A 138 -8.96 -7.83 9.35
CA VAL A 138 -8.46 -9.22 9.37
C VAL A 138 -7.22 -9.27 10.25
N THR A 139 -7.27 -10.05 11.33
CA THR A 139 -6.29 -9.97 12.42
C THR A 139 -5.75 -11.33 12.87
N GLY A 140 -6.13 -12.42 12.20
CA GLY A 140 -5.62 -13.75 12.51
C GLY A 140 -4.12 -13.86 12.28
N PRO A 141 -3.39 -14.61 13.13
CA PRO A 141 -1.95 -14.80 12.97
C PRO A 141 -1.57 -15.53 11.66
N ASP A 142 -2.49 -16.31 11.11
CA ASP A 142 -2.31 -17.04 9.87
C ASP A 142 -2.64 -16.17 8.64
N ASP A 143 -3.34 -15.05 8.83
CA ASP A 143 -3.73 -14.11 7.78
C ASP A 143 -2.62 -13.11 7.41
N VAL A 144 -1.47 -13.17 8.06
CA VAL A 144 -0.32 -12.25 7.85
C VAL A 144 0.21 -12.33 6.41
N ILE A 145 0.18 -13.52 5.81
CA ILE A 145 0.71 -13.77 4.47
C ILE A 145 -0.09 -13.02 3.39
N ASP A 146 -1.39 -12.85 3.60
CA ASP A 146 -2.31 -12.20 2.65
C ASP A 146 -2.50 -10.70 2.94
N ARG A 147 -1.53 -10.08 3.61
CA ARG A 147 -1.57 -8.66 3.95
C ARG A 147 -0.32 -7.92 3.51
N ALA A 148 -0.52 -6.70 3.00
CA ALA A 148 0.52 -5.69 3.06
C ALA A 148 0.79 -5.31 4.53
N PRO A 149 2.03 -5.03 4.93
CA PRO A 149 2.44 -4.91 6.34
C PRO A 149 1.95 -3.60 6.99
N THR A 150 0.63 -3.41 6.96
CA THR A 150 -0.06 -2.23 7.54
C THR A 150 -1.30 -2.69 8.29
N LEU A 151 -1.54 -2.12 9.47
CA LEU A 151 -2.72 -2.36 10.28
C LEU A 151 -3.28 -1.05 10.87
N MET A 152 -4.53 -1.12 11.31
CA MET A 152 -5.15 -0.10 12.14
C MET A 152 -5.46 -0.70 13.51
N PHE A 153 -5.32 0.13 14.57
CA PHE A 153 -5.64 -0.28 15.93
C PHE A 153 -6.20 0.86 16.76
N LEU A 154 -6.86 0.51 17.84
CA LEU A 154 -7.38 1.40 18.89
C LEU A 154 -6.77 1.01 20.23
N VAL A 155 -6.71 1.96 21.15
CA VAL A 155 -6.33 1.72 22.55
C VAL A 155 -7.49 2.18 23.43
N GLU A 156 -8.02 1.28 24.26
CA GLU A 156 -9.16 1.57 25.13
C GLU A 156 -8.85 2.73 26.08
N GLY A 157 -9.78 3.68 26.17
CA GLY A 157 -9.65 4.89 27.00
C GLY A 157 -8.89 6.04 26.37
N PHE A 158 -8.34 5.87 25.15
CA PHE A 158 -7.57 6.91 24.46
C PHE A 158 -8.13 7.19 23.07
N SER A 159 -8.15 8.46 22.68
CA SER A 159 -8.42 8.80 21.28
C SER A 159 -7.23 8.44 20.39
N PRO A 160 -7.44 8.09 19.10
CA PRO A 160 -6.34 7.82 18.15
C PRO A 160 -5.32 8.95 18.08
N GLU A 161 -5.76 10.21 18.13
CA GLU A 161 -4.87 11.39 18.19
C GLU A 161 -3.95 11.38 19.41
N ASN A 162 -4.50 11.07 20.61
CA ASN A 162 -3.70 11.03 21.83
C ASN A 162 -2.72 9.85 21.82
N VAL A 163 -3.10 8.71 21.27
CA VAL A 163 -2.18 7.58 21.07
C VAL A 163 -1.05 7.97 20.11
N ALA A 164 -1.37 8.63 19.00
CA ALA A 164 -0.36 9.07 18.03
C ALA A 164 0.62 10.08 18.64
N LYS A 165 0.13 11.03 19.47
CA LYS A 165 0.97 11.97 20.21
C LYS A 165 1.90 11.27 21.20
N HIS A 166 1.37 10.32 21.97
CA HIS A 166 2.17 9.53 22.91
C HIS A 166 3.28 8.73 22.20
N LEU A 167 2.94 8.07 21.08
CA LEU A 167 3.91 7.37 20.25
C LEU A 167 4.98 8.31 19.67
N ALA A 168 4.60 9.53 19.27
CA ALA A 168 5.56 10.52 18.79
C ALA A 168 6.58 10.94 19.86
N GLU A 169 6.18 11.03 21.14
CA GLU A 169 7.08 11.25 22.27
C GLU A 169 8.10 10.11 22.40
N ALA A 170 7.68 8.88 22.16
CA ALA A 170 8.54 7.70 22.10
C ALA A 170 9.36 7.59 20.79
N LYS A 171 9.32 8.58 19.90
CA LYS A 171 10.00 8.61 18.60
C LYS A 171 9.47 7.55 17.62
N VAL A 172 8.19 7.23 17.72
CA VAL A 172 7.48 6.35 16.77
C VAL A 172 6.49 7.18 15.97
N ALA A 173 6.67 7.21 14.67
CA ALA A 173 5.76 7.91 13.74
C ALA A 173 4.64 6.96 13.31
N VAL A 174 3.40 7.36 13.57
CA VAL A 174 2.19 6.69 13.10
C VAL A 174 1.24 7.72 12.51
N TRP A 175 0.17 7.27 11.89
CA TRP A 175 -0.90 8.13 11.41
C TRP A 175 -2.19 7.83 12.17
N ASP A 176 -3.01 8.84 12.45
CA ASP A 176 -4.33 8.70 13.06
C ASP A 176 -5.43 9.26 12.17
N GLY A 177 -6.68 8.88 12.45
CA GLY A 177 -7.85 9.32 11.70
C GLY A 177 -8.44 8.25 10.77
N HIS A 178 -9.31 8.68 9.86
CA HIS A 178 -10.03 7.77 8.92
C HIS A 178 -9.20 7.35 7.71
N ASN A 179 -7.99 7.88 7.51
CA ASN A 179 -7.05 7.52 6.43
C ASN A 179 -7.69 7.56 5.01
N TYR A 180 -8.58 8.53 4.75
CA TYR A 180 -9.41 8.65 3.54
C TYR A 180 -10.40 7.50 3.29
N ALA A 181 -10.51 6.54 4.20
CA ALA A 181 -11.41 5.39 4.11
C ALA A 181 -12.76 5.68 4.82
N VAL A 182 -13.38 6.80 4.49
CA VAL A 182 -14.60 7.33 5.15
C VAL A 182 -15.70 6.28 5.19
N ASP A 183 -16.01 5.66 4.06
CA ASP A 183 -17.10 4.69 3.93
C ASP A 183 -16.83 3.36 4.66
N ALA A 184 -15.57 3.09 5.03
CA ALA A 184 -15.19 1.90 5.78
C ALA A 184 -15.32 2.08 7.30
N MET A 185 -15.42 3.31 7.81
CA MET A 185 -15.39 3.56 9.25
C MET A 185 -16.59 2.93 9.97
N GLU A 186 -17.79 3.20 9.55
CA GLU A 186 -19.00 2.68 10.17
C GLU A 186 -19.10 1.15 10.12
N PRO A 187 -18.90 0.48 8.97
CA PRO A 187 -18.89 -0.99 8.90
C PRO A 187 -17.82 -1.65 9.79
N LEU A 188 -16.71 -0.97 10.04
CA LEU A 188 -15.64 -1.44 10.95
C LEU A 188 -15.91 -1.09 12.41
N GLY A 189 -17.03 -0.43 12.73
CA GLY A 189 -17.35 0.03 14.07
C GLY A 189 -16.41 1.12 14.59
N LEU A 190 -15.94 1.97 13.69
CA LEU A 190 -15.04 3.09 13.98
C LEU A 190 -15.80 4.42 13.92
N HIS A 191 -15.40 5.36 14.77
CA HIS A 191 -15.95 6.71 14.73
C HIS A 191 -15.38 7.48 13.53
N LEU A 192 -16.23 8.05 12.68
CA LEU A 192 -15.82 8.69 11.44
C LEU A 192 -14.75 9.79 11.66
N GLU A 193 -14.96 10.68 12.63
CA GLU A 193 -14.05 11.80 12.85
C GLU A 193 -12.75 11.41 13.56
N GLN A 194 -12.77 10.34 14.35
CA GLN A 194 -11.61 9.89 15.11
C GLN A 194 -10.78 8.83 14.37
N GLY A 195 -11.44 7.97 13.59
CA GLY A 195 -10.80 6.87 12.88
C GLY A 195 -10.08 5.89 13.81
N ALA A 196 -8.85 5.54 13.48
CA ALA A 196 -7.97 4.68 14.26
C ALA A 196 -6.50 5.05 14.02
N VAL A 197 -5.60 4.55 14.85
CA VAL A 197 -4.15 4.66 14.62
C VAL A 197 -3.74 3.68 13.52
N ARG A 198 -2.99 4.14 12.53
CA ARG A 198 -2.42 3.31 11.47
C ARG A 198 -0.91 3.19 11.65
N ALA A 199 -0.41 1.97 11.76
CA ALA A 199 1.00 1.63 11.75
C ALA A 199 1.33 0.73 10.56
N GLY A 200 2.53 0.89 10.02
CA GLY A 200 3.04 0.09 8.90
C GLY A 200 4.51 -0.22 9.06
N VAL A 201 4.92 -1.34 8.51
CA VAL A 201 6.30 -1.78 8.43
C VAL A 201 6.79 -1.60 7.00
N THR A 202 8.03 -1.17 6.85
CA THR A 202 8.72 -1.00 5.57
C THR A 202 10.10 -1.63 5.64
N ALA A 203 10.78 -1.76 4.50
CA ALA A 203 12.07 -2.46 4.39
C ALA A 203 13.18 -1.95 5.32
N TYR A 204 13.08 -0.75 5.87
CA TYR A 204 14.07 -0.18 6.80
C TYR A 204 13.67 -0.24 8.28
N ILE A 205 12.48 -0.78 8.60
CA ILE A 205 12.04 -0.95 9.99
C ILE A 205 12.76 -2.14 10.62
N THR A 206 13.25 -1.95 11.85
CA THR A 206 13.95 -2.97 12.64
C THR A 206 13.03 -3.58 13.71
N ASP A 207 13.46 -4.71 14.29
CA ASP A 207 12.76 -5.30 15.45
C ASP A 207 12.68 -4.32 16.62
N ALA A 208 13.75 -3.55 16.87
CA ALA A 208 13.78 -2.53 17.91
C ALA A 208 12.77 -1.39 17.69
N ASP A 209 12.44 -1.06 16.45
CA ASP A 209 11.41 -0.06 16.14
C ASP A 209 10.02 -0.59 16.44
N VAL A 210 9.77 -1.88 16.13
CA VAL A 210 8.52 -2.56 16.49
C VAL A 210 8.38 -2.65 18.00
N ASP A 211 9.43 -3.07 18.71
CA ASP A 211 9.41 -3.19 20.18
C ASP A 211 9.12 -1.85 20.84
N ARG A 212 9.74 -0.77 20.37
CA ARG A 212 9.50 0.60 20.85
C ARG A 212 8.03 1.00 20.71
N LEU A 213 7.39 0.66 19.60
CA LEU A 213 5.95 0.89 19.42
C LEU A 213 5.14 0.12 20.45
N LEU A 214 5.40 -1.18 20.60
CA LEU A 214 4.68 -2.05 21.53
C LEU A 214 4.85 -1.61 22.99
N GLU A 215 6.07 -1.27 23.40
CA GLU A 215 6.38 -0.73 24.74
C GLU A 215 5.61 0.57 24.99
N ALA A 216 5.61 1.50 24.04
CA ALA A 216 4.89 2.76 24.18
C ALA A 216 3.37 2.55 24.25
N VAL A 217 2.78 1.66 23.45
CA VAL A 217 1.35 1.32 23.55
C VAL A 217 1.02 0.66 24.88
N SER A 218 1.90 -0.22 25.37
CA SER A 218 1.70 -0.91 26.65
C SER A 218 1.73 0.03 27.85
N SER A 219 2.35 1.21 27.73
CA SER A 219 2.45 2.20 28.80
C SER A 219 1.21 3.09 28.94
N LEU A 220 0.25 3.02 28.00
CA LEU A 220 -1.04 3.68 28.03
C LEU A 220 -2.06 2.89 28.87
#